data_738a48f98822a8de43a5e2cff5ed4cdd
#
_entry.id   738a48f98822a8de43a5e2cff5ed4cdd
#
_cell.length_a   1.000
_cell.length_b   1.000
_cell.length_c   1.000
_cell.angle_alpha   90.00
_cell.angle_beta   90.00
_cell.angle_gamma   90.00
#
_symmetry.space_group_name_H-M   'P 1'
#
loop_
_entity.id
_entity.type
_entity.pdbx_description
1 polymer ?
#
loop_
_entity_poly.entity_id
_entity_poly.type
_entity_poly.pdbx_seq_one_letter_code
_entity_poly.pdbx_strand_id
1 'polypeptide(L)'
;MLTFIIVLTLLWGIYTGVRRGLILQIVYTVGYFISFLVAREYYTVIAAKIDLLVPYPSIEFGKELIFYTEEVSFVLDQAFYNGLAFILLLFAGWLVTRFVGSMLNSLAFFPIIKQLNQLGGGVLGFLMHYIGIFLLLTLASMIPLDFI
;
A
#
# COMPACT_ATOMS: atom_id res chain seq x y z
N MET A 1 -0.10 28.53 0.96
CA MET A 1 -0.49 27.41 1.82
C MET A 1 -0.06 26.06 1.23
N LEU A 2 -0.45 25.72 0.00
CA LEU A 2 -0.08 24.45 -0.64
C LEU A 2 1.44 24.21 -0.71
N THR A 3 2.21 25.23 -1.16
CA THR A 3 3.67 25.14 -1.25
C THR A 3 4.33 24.82 0.10
N PHE A 4 3.82 25.38 1.18
CA PHE A 4 4.32 25.14 2.53
C PHE A 4 4.11 23.67 2.94
N ILE A 5 2.92 23.11 2.65
CA ILE A 5 2.59 21.70 2.91
C ILE A 5 3.52 20.79 2.10
N ILE A 6 3.74 21.09 0.81
CA ILE A 6 4.63 20.33 -0.07
C ILE A 6 6.04 20.30 0.51
N VAL A 7 6.59 21.45 0.89
CA VAL A 7 7.94 21.54 1.46
C VAL A 7 8.05 20.77 2.76
N LEU A 8 7.07 20.88 3.67
CA LEU A 8 7.04 20.12 4.90
C LEU A 8 7.01 18.61 4.65
N THR A 9 6.21 18.16 3.68
CA THR A 9 6.11 16.72 3.33
C THR A 9 7.42 16.21 2.75
N LEU A 10 8.11 16.99 1.92
CA LEU A 10 9.42 16.63 1.37
C LEU A 10 10.49 16.56 2.46
N LEU A 11 10.54 17.53 3.38
CA LEU A 11 11.45 17.51 4.53
C LEU A 11 11.20 16.31 5.44
N TRP A 12 9.93 15.98 5.67
CA TRP A 12 9.55 14.78 6.41
C TRP A 12 10.02 13.51 5.69
N GLY A 13 9.92 13.46 4.37
CA GLY A 13 10.43 12.37 3.54
C GLY A 13 11.94 12.17 3.69
N ILE A 14 12.71 13.26 3.64
CA ILE A 14 14.16 13.23 3.88
C ILE A 14 14.46 12.71 5.29
N TYR A 15 13.82 13.28 6.31
CA TYR A 15 14.02 12.91 7.70
C TYR A 15 13.75 11.43 7.96
N THR A 16 12.61 10.93 7.50
CA THR A 16 12.24 9.51 7.66
C THR A 16 13.15 8.59 6.87
N GLY A 17 13.59 9.00 5.67
CA GLY A 17 14.52 8.27 4.83
C GLY A 17 15.91 8.16 5.49
N VAL A 18 16.44 9.26 6.03
CA VAL A 18 17.72 9.27 6.77
C VAL A 18 17.65 8.35 7.99
N ARG A 19 16.55 8.38 8.73
CA ARG A 19 16.38 7.52 9.92
C ARG A 19 16.28 6.03 9.59
N ARG A 20 15.62 5.68 8.48
CA ARG A 20 15.49 4.27 8.05
C ARG A 20 16.75 3.77 7.38
N GLY A 21 17.44 4.61 6.65
CA GLY A 21 18.60 4.28 5.84
C GLY A 21 18.22 3.65 4.49
N LEU A 22 19.19 3.67 3.57
CA LEU A 22 19.04 3.17 2.20
C LEU A 22 18.66 1.69 2.16
N ILE A 23 19.35 0.86 2.94
CA ILE A 23 19.15 -0.60 2.95
C ILE A 23 17.73 -0.95 3.33
N LEU A 24 17.22 -0.39 4.44
CA LEU A 24 15.86 -0.64 4.88
C LEU A 24 14.82 -0.08 3.90
N GLN A 25 15.10 1.08 3.31
CA GLN A 25 14.23 1.68 2.30
C GLN A 25 14.08 0.77 1.07
N ILE A 26 15.18 0.21 0.57
CA ILE A 26 15.18 -0.74 -0.54
C ILE A 26 14.42 -2.02 -0.14
N VAL A 27 14.71 -2.59 1.01
CA VAL A 27 14.04 -3.80 1.51
C VAL A 27 12.52 -3.59 1.59
N TYR A 28 12.07 -2.46 2.14
CA TYR A 28 10.65 -2.17 2.22
C TYR A 28 10.02 -1.94 0.85
N THR A 29 10.68 -1.18 -0.04
CA THR A 29 10.16 -0.92 -1.39
C THR A 29 10.04 -2.21 -2.19
N VAL A 30 11.11 -3.01 -2.23
CA VAL A 30 11.12 -4.30 -2.94
C VAL A 30 10.13 -5.28 -2.30
N GLY A 31 10.11 -5.36 -0.97
CA GLY A 31 9.20 -6.25 -0.25
C GLY A 31 7.72 -5.92 -0.50
N TYR A 32 7.34 -4.65 -0.50
CA TYR A 32 5.97 -4.23 -0.81
C TYR A 32 5.61 -4.47 -2.28
N PHE A 33 6.56 -4.27 -3.19
CA PHE A 33 6.34 -4.57 -4.60
C PHE A 33 6.13 -6.07 -4.84
N ILE A 34 6.95 -6.93 -4.21
CA ILE A 34 6.78 -8.39 -4.27
C ILE A 34 5.42 -8.76 -3.65
N SER A 35 5.05 -8.18 -2.51
CA SER A 35 3.76 -8.43 -1.86
C SER A 35 2.58 -8.10 -2.77
N PHE A 36 2.68 -7.00 -3.52
CA PHE A 36 1.67 -6.63 -4.50
C PHE A 36 1.59 -7.64 -5.66
N LEU A 37 2.73 -8.09 -6.19
CA LEU A 37 2.74 -9.10 -7.25
C LEU A 37 2.15 -10.43 -6.79
N VAL A 38 2.49 -10.86 -5.59
CA VAL A 38 1.91 -12.07 -4.97
C VAL A 38 0.41 -11.90 -4.75
N ALA A 39 -0.03 -10.76 -4.23
CA ALA A 39 -1.45 -10.48 -4.03
C ALA A 39 -2.21 -10.50 -5.35
N ARG A 40 -1.66 -9.88 -6.41
CA ARG A 40 -2.25 -9.86 -7.75
C ARG A 40 -2.39 -11.27 -8.37
N GLU A 41 -1.45 -12.15 -8.11
CA GLU A 41 -1.44 -13.50 -8.70
C GLU A 41 -2.37 -14.47 -7.94
N TYR A 42 -2.42 -14.35 -6.61
CA TYR A 42 -3.06 -15.34 -5.76
C TYR A 42 -4.40 -14.92 -5.14
N TYR A 43 -4.87 -13.68 -5.34
CA TYR A 43 -6.09 -13.20 -4.69
C TYR A 43 -7.33 -14.04 -5.01
N THR A 44 -7.46 -14.55 -6.24
CA THR A 44 -8.61 -15.38 -6.66
C THR A 44 -8.62 -16.73 -5.97
N VAL A 45 -7.43 -17.34 -5.80
CA VAL A 45 -7.28 -18.63 -5.12
C VAL A 45 -7.62 -18.50 -3.63
N ILE A 46 -7.21 -17.42 -3.01
CA ILE A 46 -7.49 -17.12 -1.60
C ILE A 46 -8.95 -16.72 -1.42
N ALA A 47 -9.52 -15.93 -2.33
CA ALA A 47 -10.93 -15.55 -2.31
C ALA A 47 -11.86 -16.78 -2.27
N ALA A 48 -11.59 -17.79 -3.10
CA ALA A 48 -12.35 -19.04 -3.11
C ALA A 48 -12.29 -19.81 -1.78
N LYS A 49 -11.21 -19.66 -1.01
CA LYS A 49 -11.09 -20.26 0.32
C LYS A 49 -11.78 -19.44 1.39
N ILE A 50 -11.76 -18.11 1.26
CA ILE A 50 -12.42 -17.19 2.21
C ILE A 50 -13.93 -17.31 2.09
N ASP A 51 -14.45 -17.47 0.89
CA ASP A 51 -15.88 -17.71 0.62
C ASP A 51 -16.44 -18.89 1.44
N LEU A 52 -15.64 -19.95 1.63
CA LEU A 52 -16.00 -21.09 2.46
C LEU A 52 -15.99 -20.82 3.97
N LEU A 53 -15.28 -19.79 4.42
CA LEU A 53 -15.05 -19.50 5.85
C LEU A 53 -15.86 -18.31 6.35
N VAL A 54 -16.11 -17.33 5.50
CA VAL A 54 -16.80 -16.08 5.83
C VAL A 54 -18.08 -16.01 5.00
N PRO A 55 -19.23 -16.40 5.54
CA PRO A 55 -20.49 -16.23 4.81
C PRO A 55 -20.72 -14.73 4.58
N TYR A 56 -20.68 -14.30 3.35
CA TYR A 56 -21.25 -13.01 2.97
C TYR A 56 -22.75 -13.09 3.28
N PRO A 57 -23.36 -12.05 3.88
CA PRO A 57 -24.80 -12.04 4.06
C PRO A 57 -25.45 -12.14 2.68
N SER A 58 -25.64 -13.38 2.23
CA SER A 58 -26.33 -13.69 0.99
C SER A 58 -27.72 -13.07 1.10
N ILE A 59 -28.04 -12.27 0.13
CA ILE A 59 -29.37 -11.72 -0.03
C ILE A 59 -30.30 -12.93 -0.16
N GLU A 60 -31.17 -13.15 0.83
CA GLU A 60 -32.26 -14.12 0.71
C GLU A 60 -32.98 -13.86 -0.62
N PHE A 61 -33.15 -14.92 -1.39
CA PHE A 61 -33.91 -14.85 -2.66
C PHE A 61 -35.20 -14.06 -2.44
N GLY A 62 -35.31 -12.89 -3.07
CA GLY A 62 -36.47 -12.02 -2.97
C GLY A 62 -36.30 -10.72 -2.18
N LYS A 63 -35.14 -10.42 -1.61
CA LYS A 63 -34.81 -9.09 -1.06
C LYS A 63 -33.79 -8.43 -1.98
N GLU A 64 -34.26 -7.54 -2.84
CA GLU A 64 -33.37 -6.64 -3.60
C GLU A 64 -32.64 -5.73 -2.61
N LEU A 65 -31.30 -5.60 -2.78
CA LEU A 65 -30.58 -4.48 -2.18
C LEU A 65 -31.21 -3.20 -2.72
N ILE A 66 -31.48 -2.24 -1.82
CA ILE A 66 -32.21 -0.98 -2.12
C ILE A 66 -31.68 -0.25 -3.38
N PHE A 67 -30.47 -0.57 -3.85
CA PHE A 67 -29.79 0.11 -4.93
C PHE A 67 -29.26 -0.78 -6.06
N TYR A 68 -29.37 -2.14 -5.98
CA TYR A 68 -28.73 -3.04 -6.95
C TYR A 68 -29.64 -4.20 -7.36
N THR A 69 -29.62 -4.52 -8.68
CA THR A 69 -30.33 -5.67 -9.29
C THR A 69 -29.64 -6.99 -8.94
N GLU A 70 -30.33 -8.13 -9.08
CA GLU A 70 -29.81 -9.47 -8.76
C GLU A 70 -28.47 -9.78 -9.48
N GLU A 71 -28.35 -9.43 -10.79
CA GLU A 71 -27.10 -9.64 -11.55
C GLU A 71 -25.91 -8.87 -10.99
N VAL A 72 -26.15 -7.66 -10.48
CA VAL A 72 -25.12 -6.82 -9.86
C VAL A 72 -24.73 -7.38 -8.49
N SER A 73 -25.65 -8.03 -7.77
CA SER A 73 -25.39 -8.63 -6.46
C SER A 73 -24.39 -9.78 -6.52
N PHE A 74 -24.45 -10.64 -7.55
CA PHE A 74 -23.44 -11.72 -7.73
C PHE A 74 -22.05 -11.17 -8.05
N VAL A 75 -21.97 -10.10 -8.85
CA VAL A 75 -20.70 -9.44 -9.18
C VAL A 75 -20.10 -8.77 -7.93
N LEU A 76 -20.95 -8.17 -7.09
CA LEU A 76 -20.51 -7.55 -5.83
C LEU A 76 -20.00 -8.56 -4.81
N ASP A 77 -20.64 -9.74 -4.70
CA ASP A 77 -20.20 -10.81 -3.83
C ASP A 77 -18.80 -11.29 -4.21
N GLN A 78 -18.59 -11.63 -5.48
CA GLN A 78 -17.27 -12.01 -5.98
C GLN A 78 -16.23 -10.89 -5.83
N ALA A 79 -16.61 -9.64 -6.10
CA ALA A 79 -15.73 -8.49 -5.93
C ALA A 79 -15.34 -8.28 -4.46
N PHE A 80 -16.25 -8.53 -3.52
CA PHE A 80 -15.98 -8.44 -2.08
C PHE A 80 -14.92 -9.46 -1.65
N TYR A 81 -15.09 -10.74 -1.99
CA TYR A 81 -14.13 -11.78 -1.62
C TYR A 81 -12.77 -11.57 -2.30
N ASN A 82 -12.76 -11.16 -3.56
CA ASN A 82 -11.53 -10.83 -4.28
C ASN A 82 -10.81 -9.64 -3.63
N GLY A 83 -11.53 -8.58 -3.27
CA GLY A 83 -10.99 -7.43 -2.58
C GLY A 83 -10.44 -7.78 -1.19
N LEU A 84 -11.21 -8.56 -0.42
CA LEU A 84 -10.80 -9.01 0.92
C LEU A 84 -9.54 -9.89 0.84
N ALA A 85 -9.50 -10.86 -0.08
CA ALA A 85 -8.34 -11.72 -0.30
C ALA A 85 -7.11 -10.91 -0.70
N PHE A 86 -7.27 -9.94 -1.58
CA PHE A 86 -6.20 -9.06 -2.02
C PHE A 86 -5.62 -8.24 -0.86
N ILE A 87 -6.47 -7.64 -0.03
CA ILE A 87 -6.06 -6.86 1.16
C ILE A 87 -5.34 -7.76 2.18
N LEU A 88 -5.86 -8.97 2.43
CA LEU A 88 -5.24 -9.91 3.35
C LEU A 88 -3.85 -10.35 2.88
N LEU A 89 -3.68 -10.60 1.58
CA LEU A 89 -2.38 -10.93 1.00
C LEU A 89 -1.40 -9.76 1.08
N LEU A 90 -1.85 -8.54 0.81
CA LEU A 90 -1.02 -7.33 0.99
C LEU A 90 -0.61 -7.15 2.45
N PHE A 91 -1.53 -7.35 3.38
CA PHE A 91 -1.25 -7.24 4.81
C PHE A 91 -0.25 -8.30 5.28
N ALA A 92 -0.43 -9.56 4.85
CA ALA A 92 0.53 -10.63 5.13
C ALA A 92 1.92 -10.31 4.57
N GLY A 93 2.01 -9.86 3.33
CA GLY A 93 3.24 -9.42 2.70
C GLY A 93 3.90 -8.22 3.41
N TRP A 94 3.09 -7.27 3.88
CA TRP A 94 3.56 -6.16 4.71
C TRP A 94 4.18 -6.66 6.03
N LEU A 95 3.53 -7.59 6.73
CA LEU A 95 4.07 -8.20 7.96
C LEU A 95 5.40 -8.89 7.71
N VAL A 96 5.49 -9.72 6.67
CA VAL A 96 6.73 -10.42 6.30
C VAL A 96 7.84 -9.42 5.98
N THR A 97 7.55 -8.40 5.19
CA THR A 97 8.51 -7.34 4.82
C THR A 97 9.01 -6.59 6.06
N ARG A 98 8.12 -6.28 7.01
CA ARG A 98 8.49 -5.63 8.29
C ARG A 98 9.37 -6.53 9.14
N PHE A 99 9.05 -7.81 9.20
CA PHE A 99 9.84 -8.79 9.95
C PHE A 99 11.26 -8.92 9.36
N VAL A 100 11.38 -9.11 8.05
CA VAL A 100 12.67 -9.15 7.35
C VAL A 100 13.45 -7.85 7.54
N GLY A 101 12.80 -6.70 7.41
CA GLY A 101 13.42 -5.40 7.64
C GLY A 101 13.97 -5.25 9.07
N SER A 102 13.24 -5.73 10.07
CA SER A 102 13.71 -5.69 11.47
C SER A 102 14.95 -6.56 11.71
N MET A 103 15.02 -7.72 11.06
CA MET A 103 16.22 -8.58 11.13
C MET A 103 17.43 -7.93 10.47
N LEU A 104 17.24 -7.27 9.32
CA LEU A 104 18.33 -6.61 8.58
C LEU A 104 18.79 -5.32 9.25
N ASN A 105 17.96 -4.69 10.08
CA ASN A 105 18.36 -3.50 10.82
C ASN A 105 19.54 -3.74 11.76
N SER A 106 19.69 -4.95 12.27
CA SER A 106 20.83 -5.34 13.11
C SER A 106 22.17 -5.41 12.35
N LEU A 107 22.15 -5.52 11.02
CA LEU A 107 23.35 -5.54 10.16
C LEU A 107 23.90 -4.14 9.85
N ALA A 108 23.14 -3.08 10.09
CA ALA A 108 23.49 -1.69 9.76
C ALA A 108 24.44 -1.01 10.76
N PHE A 109 25.07 -1.76 11.66
CA PHE A 109 25.92 -1.20 12.76
C PHE A 109 27.35 -0.82 12.35
N PHE A 110 27.77 -1.04 11.10
CA PHE A 110 29.11 -0.64 10.66
C PHE A 110 29.19 0.87 10.42
N PRO A 111 30.11 1.62 11.09
CA PRO A 111 30.09 3.09 11.13
C PRO A 111 30.27 3.77 9.75
N ILE A 112 31.04 3.20 8.83
CA ILE A 112 31.23 3.77 7.48
C ILE A 112 30.00 3.53 6.61
N ILE A 113 29.42 2.34 6.70
CA ILE A 113 28.19 1.97 5.98
C ILE A 113 27.01 2.79 6.49
N LYS A 114 27.00 3.15 7.77
CA LYS A 114 25.95 3.94 8.40
C LYS A 114 25.76 5.31 7.75
N GLN A 115 26.84 6.05 7.49
CA GLN A 115 26.74 7.39 6.89
C GLN A 115 26.21 7.34 5.44
N LEU A 116 26.77 6.46 4.61
CA LEU A 116 26.31 6.26 3.25
C LEU A 116 24.85 5.76 3.21
N ASN A 117 24.52 4.86 4.12
CA ASN A 117 23.17 4.32 4.26
C ASN A 117 22.16 5.42 4.65
N GLN A 118 22.52 6.34 5.54
CA GLN A 118 21.67 7.46 5.93
C GLN A 118 21.49 8.48 4.81
N LEU A 119 22.56 8.87 4.13
CA LEU A 119 22.49 9.81 3.00
C LEU A 119 21.65 9.24 1.86
N GLY A 120 21.93 8.00 1.46
CA GLY A 120 21.15 7.33 0.43
C GLY A 120 19.68 7.15 0.81
N GLY A 121 19.40 6.84 2.08
CA GLY A 121 18.05 6.77 2.63
C GLY A 121 17.31 8.12 2.55
N GLY A 122 18.00 9.22 2.82
CA GLY A 122 17.46 10.58 2.69
C GLY A 122 17.08 10.91 1.25
N VAL A 123 17.96 10.60 0.29
CA VAL A 123 17.70 10.81 -1.15
C VAL A 123 16.50 9.99 -1.63
N LEU A 124 16.45 8.69 -1.29
CA LEU A 124 15.31 7.85 -1.64
C LEU A 124 14.03 8.29 -0.95
N GLY A 125 14.09 8.71 0.31
CA GLY A 125 12.95 9.26 1.03
C GLY A 125 12.39 10.51 0.36
N PHE A 126 13.26 11.41 -0.08
CA PHE A 126 12.87 12.58 -0.88
C PHE A 126 12.18 12.18 -2.18
N LEU A 127 12.79 11.29 -2.97
CA LEU A 127 12.25 10.85 -4.26
C LEU A 127 10.88 10.20 -4.11
N MET A 128 10.69 9.33 -3.12
CA MET A 128 9.41 8.66 -2.87
C MET A 128 8.30 9.67 -2.51
N HIS A 129 8.60 10.64 -1.65
CA HIS A 129 7.63 11.67 -1.29
C HIS A 129 7.36 12.63 -2.46
N TYR A 130 8.37 12.95 -3.25
CA TYR A 130 8.22 13.76 -4.46
C TYR A 130 7.29 13.09 -5.47
N ILE A 131 7.51 11.81 -5.77
CA ILE A 131 6.63 11.03 -6.66
C ILE A 131 5.21 10.95 -6.08
N GLY A 132 5.08 10.68 -4.79
CA GLY A 132 3.77 10.64 -4.11
C GLY A 132 3.01 11.96 -4.21
N ILE A 133 3.65 13.07 -3.94
CA ILE A 133 3.06 14.42 -4.07
C ILE A 133 2.68 14.70 -5.53
N PHE A 134 3.57 14.38 -6.47
CA PHE A 134 3.30 14.56 -7.90
C PHE A 134 2.05 13.80 -8.34
N LEU A 135 1.93 12.53 -7.96
CA LEU A 135 0.76 11.70 -8.28
C LEU A 135 -0.52 12.26 -7.63
N LEU A 136 -0.44 12.66 -6.35
CA LEU A 136 -1.59 13.25 -5.64
C LEU A 136 -2.05 14.55 -6.29
N LEU A 137 -1.12 15.44 -6.66
CA LEU A 137 -1.45 16.69 -7.33
C LEU A 137 -2.01 16.46 -8.73
N THR A 138 -1.49 15.47 -9.45
CA THR A 138 -2.01 15.08 -10.76
C THR A 138 -3.43 14.55 -10.64
N LEU A 139 -3.72 13.70 -9.66
CA LEU A 139 -5.08 13.22 -9.40
C LEU A 139 -6.00 14.36 -8.96
N ALA A 140 -5.53 15.24 -8.08
CA ALA A 140 -6.31 16.40 -7.64
C ALA A 140 -6.66 17.36 -8.79
N SER A 141 -5.75 17.53 -9.76
CA SER A 141 -6.01 18.35 -10.95
C SER A 141 -7.07 17.78 -11.90
N MET A 142 -7.38 16.48 -11.78
CA MET A 142 -8.43 15.82 -12.57
C MET A 142 -9.83 15.98 -11.95
N ILE A 143 -9.92 16.45 -10.70
CA ILE A 143 -11.21 16.71 -10.05
C ILE A 143 -11.75 18.03 -10.57
N PRO A 144 -12.91 18.09 -11.24
CA PRO A 144 -13.50 19.34 -11.66
C PRO A 144 -13.87 20.18 -10.42
N LEU A 145 -13.34 21.40 -10.35
CA LEU A 145 -13.55 22.32 -9.23
C LEU A 145 -14.95 22.97 -9.21
N ASP A 146 -15.88 22.49 -10.03
CA ASP A 146 -17.25 23.01 -10.12
C ASP A 146 -18.13 22.65 -8.91
N PHE A 147 -17.54 22.10 -7.83
CA PHE A 147 -18.24 21.69 -6.60
C PHE A 147 -18.06 22.67 -5.42
N ILE A 148 -17.57 23.89 -5.64
CA ILE A 148 -17.49 24.94 -4.60
C ILE A 148 -18.33 26.13 -4.99
#